data_4f5dd5c3fce0b9bee64b17c20d7805d9
#
_entry.id   4f5dd5c3fce0b9bee64b17c20d7805d9
#
_cell.length_a   1.000
_cell.length_b   1.000
_cell.length_c   1.000
_cell.angle_alpha   90.00
_cell.angle_beta   90.00
_cell.angle_gamma   90.00
#
_symmetry.space_group_name_H-M   'P 1'
#
loop_
_entity.id
_entity.type
_entity.pdbx_description
1 polymer ?
#
loop_
_entity_poly.entity_id
_entity_poly.type
_entity_poly.pdbx_seq_one_letter_code
_entity_poly.pdbx_strand_id
1 'polypeptide(L)' 'MFSQEVVEFPIAGKVTSVNVSQGTVVAEGDVLCVLESMKMENPIIAPVGGTVTEITISSGQVVETGDLVAIIEY' A
#
# COMPACT_ATOMS: atom_id res chain seq x y z
N MET A 1 -0.86 19.54 13.55
CA MET A 1 -0.97 18.16 14.05
C MET A 1 -1.35 17.26 12.88
N PHE A 2 -0.70 16.13 12.78
CA PHE A 2 -0.92 15.22 11.65
C PHE A 2 -1.73 14.02 12.08
N SER A 3 -2.56 13.53 11.16
CA SER A 3 -3.27 12.28 11.30
C SER A 3 -2.52 11.20 10.53
N GLN A 4 -2.72 9.96 10.91
CA GLN A 4 -2.11 8.81 10.24
C GLN A 4 -3.20 7.87 9.76
N GLU A 5 -3.04 7.39 8.54
CA GLU A 5 -3.89 6.35 7.99
C GLU A 5 -3.04 5.11 7.76
N VAL A 6 -3.39 4.03 8.43
CA VAL A 6 -2.70 2.74 8.28
C VAL A 6 -3.41 1.97 7.17
N VAL A 7 -2.68 1.65 6.11
CA VAL A 7 -3.23 0.91 4.98
C VAL A 7 -2.79 -0.54 5.10
N GLU A 8 -3.74 -1.46 5.09
CA GLU A 8 -3.49 -2.89 5.26
C GLU A 8 -3.99 -3.65 4.03
N PHE A 9 -3.40 -4.81 3.77
CA PHE A 9 -3.86 -5.67 2.68
C PHE A 9 -5.23 -6.26 3.02
N PRO A 10 -6.21 -6.11 2.12
CA PRO A 10 -7.55 -6.66 2.36
C PRO A 10 -7.65 -8.16 2.12
N ILE A 11 -6.69 -8.72 1.37
CA ILE A 11 -6.63 -10.15 1.04
C ILE A 11 -5.17 -10.58 1.02
N ALA A 12 -4.94 -11.88 1.15
CA ALA A 12 -3.61 -12.46 1.01
C ALA A 12 -3.23 -12.55 -0.47
N GLY A 13 -1.94 -12.52 -0.75
CA GLY A 13 -1.45 -12.64 -2.11
C GLY A 13 0.03 -12.33 -2.23
N LYS A 14 0.46 -12.04 -3.45
CA LYS A 14 1.85 -11.72 -3.75
C LYS A 14 1.95 -10.31 -4.31
N VAL A 15 2.84 -9.51 -3.75
CA VAL A 15 3.09 -8.15 -4.25
C VAL A 15 3.84 -8.24 -5.58
N THR A 16 3.25 -7.70 -6.65
CA THR A 16 3.86 -7.73 -7.99
C THR A 16 4.60 -6.45 -8.31
N SER A 17 4.17 -5.32 -7.74
CA SER A 17 4.88 -4.05 -7.91
C SER A 17 4.62 -3.14 -6.73
N VAL A 18 5.58 -2.27 -6.44
CA VAL A 18 5.48 -1.24 -5.40
C VAL A 18 5.72 0.09 -6.09
N ASN A 19 4.73 0.98 -6.06
CA ASN A 19 4.73 2.21 -6.84
C ASN A 19 5.14 3.45 -6.06
N VAL A 20 5.31 3.32 -4.74
CA VAL A 20 5.67 4.45 -3.86
C VAL A 20 6.80 4.04 -2.94
N SER A 21 7.42 5.03 -2.33
CA SER A 21 8.48 4.83 -1.34
C SER A 21 8.26 5.79 -0.19
N GLN A 22 9.05 5.63 0.86
CA GLN A 22 8.99 6.54 2.01
C GLN A 22 9.27 7.96 1.52
N GLY A 23 8.40 8.88 1.91
CA GLY A 23 8.48 10.28 1.51
C GLY A 23 7.67 10.64 0.27
N THR A 24 7.11 9.66 -0.45
CA THR A 24 6.26 9.95 -1.60
C THR A 24 4.98 10.64 -1.18
N VAL A 25 4.61 11.71 -1.88
CA VAL A 25 3.32 12.39 -1.69
C VAL A 25 2.32 11.72 -2.62
N VAL A 26 1.20 11.32 -2.06
CA VAL A 26 0.14 10.62 -2.81
C VAL A 26 -1.18 11.39 -2.70
N ALA A 27 -2.03 11.20 -3.69
CA ALA A 27 -3.41 11.67 -3.65
C ALA A 27 -4.33 10.48 -3.37
N GLU A 28 -5.52 10.75 -2.86
CA GLU A 28 -6.53 9.70 -2.69
C GLU A 28 -6.77 9.01 -4.02
N GLY A 29 -6.75 7.69 -4.01
CA GLY A 29 -6.93 6.88 -5.22
C GLY A 29 -5.66 6.51 -5.96
N ASP A 30 -4.51 7.08 -5.58
CA ASP A 30 -3.23 6.69 -6.18
C ASP A 30 -2.91 5.25 -5.83
N VAL A 31 -2.32 4.53 -6.78
CA VAL A 31 -1.94 3.13 -6.57
C VAL A 31 -0.64 3.06 -5.77
N LEU A 32 -0.71 2.44 -4.59
CA LEU A 32 0.45 2.26 -3.72
C LEU A 32 1.27 1.05 -4.17
N CYS A 33 0.58 -0.04 -4.45
CA CYS A 33 1.20 -1.28 -4.92
C CYS A 33 0.14 -2.12 -5.61
N VAL A 34 0.58 -3.21 -6.26
CA VAL A 34 -0.32 -4.16 -6.91
C VAL A 34 -0.13 -5.52 -6.26
N LEU A 35 -1.23 -6.14 -5.89
CA LEU A 35 -1.26 -7.46 -5.26
C LEU A 35 -1.88 -8.45 -6.23
N GLU A 36 -1.19 -9.57 -6.51
CA GLU A 36 -1.76 -10.67 -7.25
C GLU A 36 -2.40 -11.66 -6.29
N SER A 37 -3.68 -11.95 -6.51
CA SER A 37 -4.43 -12.92 -5.74
C SER A 37 -5.40 -13.63 -6.67
N MET A 38 -5.44 -14.95 -6.62
CA MET A 38 -6.37 -15.76 -7.43
C MET A 38 -6.24 -15.46 -8.93
N LYS A 39 -4.99 -15.28 -9.40
CA LYS A 39 -4.66 -14.99 -10.80
C LYS A 39 -5.19 -13.64 -11.30
N MET A 40 -5.56 -12.76 -10.37
CA MET A 40 -6.03 -11.41 -10.70
C MET A 40 -5.11 -10.40 -10.04
N GLU A 41 -4.90 -9.28 -10.72
CA GLU A 41 -4.16 -8.17 -10.15
C GLU A 41 -5.11 -7.22 -9.45
N ASN A 42 -4.79 -6.86 -8.21
CA ASN A 42 -5.61 -6.00 -7.38
C ASN A 42 -4.77 -4.79 -6.97
N PRO A 43 -5.08 -3.61 -7.48
CA PRO A 43 -4.35 -2.41 -7.04
C PRO A 43 -4.77 -2.05 -5.62
N ILE A 44 -3.79 -1.73 -4.80
CA ILE A 44 -4.01 -1.21 -3.44
C ILE A 44 -3.84 0.29 -3.53
N ILE A 45 -4.93 1.02 -3.28
CA ILE A 45 -4.95 2.46 -3.49
C ILE A 45 -4.87 3.21 -2.17
N ALA A 46 -4.41 4.46 -2.24
CA ALA A 46 -4.37 5.35 -1.09
C ALA A 46 -5.79 5.78 -0.73
N PRO A 47 -6.23 5.54 0.52
CA PRO A 47 -7.56 5.96 0.96
C PRO A 47 -7.64 7.45 1.26
N VAL A 48 -6.49 8.10 1.41
CA VAL A 48 -6.40 9.54 1.68
C VAL A 48 -5.19 10.09 0.96
N GLY A 49 -5.18 11.39 0.70
CA GLY A 49 -3.97 12.07 0.23
C GLY A 49 -3.06 12.39 1.39
N GLY A 50 -1.75 12.37 1.15
CA GLY A 50 -0.77 12.69 2.19
C GLY A 50 0.61 12.20 1.80
N THR A 51 1.45 12.03 2.80
CA THR A 51 2.83 11.59 2.61
C THR A 51 3.02 10.19 3.18
N VAL A 52 3.61 9.30 2.39
CA VAL A 52 3.94 7.94 2.84
C VAL A 52 5.10 8.05 3.84
N THR A 53 4.83 7.72 5.11
CA THR A 53 5.85 7.80 6.16
C THR A 53 6.48 6.45 6.45
N GLU A 54 5.79 5.36 6.12
CA GLU A 54 6.33 4.02 6.30
C GLU A 54 5.82 3.11 5.20
N ILE A 55 6.74 2.38 4.56
CA ILE A 55 6.42 1.34 3.61
C ILE A 55 7.58 0.35 3.60
N THR A 56 7.29 -0.93 3.90
CA THR A 56 8.33 -1.95 4.06
C THR A 56 8.12 -3.14 3.15
N ILE A 57 7.12 -3.10 2.27
CA ILE A 57 6.85 -4.19 1.34
C ILE A 57 7.79 -4.15 0.15
N SER A 58 7.99 -5.31 -0.46
CA SER A 58 8.86 -5.46 -1.63
C SER A 58 8.14 -6.25 -2.71
N SER A 59 8.49 -5.99 -3.97
CA SER A 59 8.00 -6.78 -5.09
C SER A 59 8.42 -8.24 -4.90
N GLY A 60 7.49 -9.16 -5.08
CA GLY A 60 7.70 -10.59 -4.89
C GLY A 60 7.36 -11.10 -3.49
N GLN A 61 7.07 -10.22 -2.56
CA GLN A 61 6.74 -10.61 -1.19
C GLN A 61 5.35 -11.21 -1.11
N VAL A 62 5.22 -12.31 -0.36
CA VAL A 62 3.91 -12.91 -0.04
C VAL A 62 3.39 -12.27 1.24
N VAL A 63 2.13 -11.84 1.21
CA VAL A 63 1.51 -11.14 2.33
C VAL A 63 0.18 -11.80 2.70
N GLU A 64 -0.25 -11.54 3.93
CA GLU A 64 -1.51 -12.04 4.47
C GLU A 64 -2.49 -10.89 4.64
N THR A 65 -3.78 -11.23 4.75
CA THR A 65 -4.81 -10.25 5.11
C THR A 65 -4.43 -9.56 6.41
N GLY A 66 -4.47 -8.22 6.40
CA GLY A 66 -4.13 -7.41 7.57
C GLY A 66 -2.68 -7.01 7.66
N ASP A 67 -1.80 -7.55 6.81
CA ASP A 67 -0.42 -7.11 6.78
C ASP A 67 -0.35 -5.65 6.35
N LEU A 68 0.65 -4.93 6.85
CA LEU A 68 0.82 -3.51 6.58
C LEU A 68 1.23 -3.27 5.12
N VAL A 69 0.51 -2.39 4.45
CA VAL A 69 0.93 -1.85 3.15
C VAL A 69 1.81 -0.63 3.37
N ALA A 70 1.25 0.38 4.00
CA ALA A 70 1.92 1.67 4.20
C ALA A 70 1.19 2.47 5.28
N ILE A 71 1.88 3.48 5.80
CA ILE A 71 1.27 4.49 6.66
C ILE A 71 1.35 5.82 5.92
N ILE A 72 0.23 6.51 5.84
CA ILE A 72 0.13 7.82 5.19
C ILE A 72 -0.19 8.85 6.27
N GLU A 73 0.63 9.90 6.31
CA GLU A 73 0.42 11.01 7.22
C GLU A 73 -0.26 12.17 6.47
N TYR A 74 -1.28 12.74 7.07
CA TYR A 74 -2.05 13.81 6.45
C TYR A 74 -2.60 14.80 7.46
#